data_9080f4384f7f4f7b876da7ac8c190df5
#
_entry.id   9080f4384f7f4f7b876da7ac8c190df5
#
_cell.length_a   1.000
_cell.length_b   1.000
_cell.length_c   1.000
_cell.angle_alpha   90.00
_cell.angle_beta   90.00
_cell.angle_gamma   90.00
#
_symmetry.space_group_name_H-M   'P 1'
#
loop_
_entity.id
_entity.type
_entity.pdbx_description
1 polymer ?
#
loop_
_entity_poly.entity_id
_entity_poly.type
_entity_poly.pdbx_seq_one_letter_code
_entity_poly.pdbx_strand_id
1 'polypeptide(L)'
;MSAWDIDAPSVGTVLNEVLGKVGDGSGDALDGALTTTGDEIMNAATAACSGPVEGELYHFLEHVGALAEEMVERAGSALEGCALAVDAYLVGDLEMAEEAQANATYVGNPMNAPH
;
A
#
# COMPACT_ATOMS: atom_id res chain seq x y z
N MET A 1 26.33 4.08 11.10
CA MET A 1 25.60 4.36 9.84
C MET A 1 24.98 3.06 9.34
N SER A 2 23.74 3.13 8.91
CA SER A 2 23.05 1.99 8.31
C SER A 2 23.74 1.55 7.02
N ALA A 3 23.78 0.23 6.74
CA ALA A 3 24.24 -0.30 5.46
C ALA A 3 23.26 0.01 4.32
N TRP A 4 22.09 0.54 4.65
CA TRP A 4 21.02 0.86 3.74
C TRP A 4 20.85 2.37 3.64
N ASP A 5 20.62 2.85 2.43
CA ASP A 5 20.30 4.25 2.19
C ASP A 5 18.93 4.31 1.53
N ILE A 6 17.91 4.61 2.31
CA ILE A 6 16.53 4.71 1.84
C ILE A 6 16.22 6.17 1.58
N ASP A 7 15.90 6.47 0.32
CA ASP A 7 15.40 7.78 -0.07
C ASP A 7 13.89 7.84 0.24
N ALA A 8 13.55 8.27 1.44
CA ALA A 8 12.17 8.33 1.91
C ALA A 8 11.25 9.16 1.00
N PRO A 9 11.66 10.34 0.49
CA PRO A 9 10.82 11.06 -0.47
C PRO A 9 10.51 10.26 -1.74
N SER A 10 11.48 9.55 -2.28
CA SER A 10 11.27 8.71 -3.47
C SER A 10 10.34 7.54 -3.18
N VAL A 11 10.46 6.91 -2.02
CA VAL A 11 9.53 5.84 -1.59
C VAL A 11 8.13 6.41 -1.45
N GLY A 12 7.98 7.57 -0.83
CA GLY A 12 6.68 8.25 -0.71
C GLY A 12 6.04 8.52 -2.06
N THR A 13 6.82 8.94 -3.04
CA THR A 13 6.33 9.17 -4.41
C THR A 13 5.79 7.86 -5.02
N VAL A 14 6.53 6.76 -4.89
CA VAL A 14 6.10 5.44 -5.39
C VAL A 14 4.81 4.99 -4.70
N LEU A 15 4.73 5.14 -3.37
CA LEU A 15 3.53 4.77 -2.61
C LEU A 15 2.32 5.57 -3.06
N ASN A 16 2.47 6.87 -3.30
CA ASN A 16 1.40 7.72 -3.81
C ASN A 16 0.99 7.33 -5.24
N GLU A 17 1.92 6.98 -6.09
CA GLU A 17 1.62 6.50 -7.44
C GLU A 17 0.81 5.19 -7.40
N VAL A 18 1.20 4.24 -6.56
CA VAL A 18 0.47 2.98 -6.39
C VAL A 18 -0.93 3.26 -5.84
N LEU A 19 -1.04 4.11 -4.82
CA LEU A 19 -2.34 4.50 -4.26
C LEU A 19 -3.24 5.12 -5.33
N GLY A 20 -2.68 5.98 -6.16
CA GLY A 20 -3.41 6.59 -7.29
C GLY A 20 -3.90 5.56 -8.32
N LYS A 21 -3.19 4.45 -8.48
CA LYS A 21 -3.59 3.35 -9.38
C LYS A 21 -4.65 2.44 -8.78
N VAL A 22 -4.58 2.21 -7.48
CA VAL A 22 -5.56 1.39 -6.75
C VAL A 22 -6.87 2.15 -6.56
N GLY A 23 -6.80 3.41 -6.19
CA GLY A 23 -7.93 4.30 -6.02
C GLY A 23 -7.94 4.99 -4.67
N ASP A 24 -8.29 6.26 -4.72
CA ASP A 24 -8.47 7.12 -3.55
C ASP A 24 -9.94 7.47 -3.31
N GLY A 25 -10.84 6.77 -4.00
CA GLY A 25 -12.27 7.05 -3.97
C GLY A 25 -12.73 8.05 -5.04
N SER A 26 -11.83 8.57 -5.86
CA SER A 26 -12.17 9.53 -6.93
C SER A 26 -12.88 8.87 -8.12
N GLY A 27 -12.74 7.58 -8.29
CA GLY A 27 -13.31 6.83 -9.42
C GLY A 27 -12.44 6.83 -10.67
N ASP A 28 -11.23 7.37 -10.59
CA ASP A 28 -10.33 7.50 -11.75
C ASP A 28 -9.31 6.36 -11.86
N ALA A 29 -9.38 5.37 -10.99
CA ALA A 29 -8.42 4.28 -10.94
C ALA A 29 -9.14 2.92 -10.94
N LEU A 30 -8.55 1.91 -10.31
CA LEU A 30 -9.10 0.56 -10.23
C LEU A 30 -10.52 0.54 -9.63
N ASP A 31 -10.76 1.35 -8.61
CA ASP A 31 -12.06 1.47 -7.96
C ASP A 31 -13.16 1.91 -8.96
N GLY A 32 -12.87 2.91 -9.79
CA GLY A 32 -13.79 3.35 -10.83
C GLY A 32 -13.99 2.31 -11.92
N ALA A 33 -12.91 1.65 -12.35
CA ALA A 33 -12.99 0.58 -13.33
C ALA A 33 -13.86 -0.59 -12.85
N LEU A 34 -13.74 -0.96 -11.58
CA LEU A 34 -14.56 -2.01 -10.96
C LEU A 34 -16.03 -1.63 -10.92
N THR A 35 -16.35 -0.39 -10.55
CA THR A 35 -17.71 0.12 -10.53
C THR A 35 -18.32 0.11 -11.93
N THR A 36 -17.60 0.62 -12.93
CA THR A 36 -18.06 0.64 -14.32
C THR A 36 -18.30 -0.76 -14.86
N THR A 37 -17.37 -1.68 -14.61
CA THR A 37 -17.50 -3.08 -15.04
C THR A 37 -18.71 -3.74 -14.38
N GLY A 38 -18.94 -3.49 -13.09
CA GLY A 38 -20.10 -3.99 -12.37
C GLY A 38 -21.40 -3.52 -13.00
N ASP A 39 -21.51 -2.23 -13.31
CA ASP A 39 -22.69 -1.65 -13.93
C ASP A 39 -22.93 -2.24 -15.33
N GLU A 40 -21.88 -2.42 -16.12
CA GLU A 40 -21.96 -3.03 -17.45
C GLU A 40 -22.43 -4.49 -17.39
N ILE A 41 -21.94 -5.27 -16.41
CA ILE A 41 -22.39 -6.65 -16.21
C ILE A 41 -23.85 -6.68 -15.80
N MET A 42 -24.30 -5.79 -14.93
CA MET A 42 -25.71 -5.71 -14.53
C MET A 42 -26.60 -5.34 -15.72
N ASN A 43 -26.16 -4.41 -16.58
CA ASN A 43 -26.86 -4.07 -17.80
C ASN A 43 -26.95 -5.26 -18.76
N ALA A 44 -25.86 -6.01 -18.93
CA ALA A 44 -25.84 -7.21 -19.73
C ALA A 44 -26.78 -8.28 -19.17
N ALA A 45 -26.83 -8.47 -17.87
CA ALA A 45 -27.75 -9.40 -17.21
C ALA A 45 -29.20 -9.06 -17.50
N THR A 46 -29.55 -7.78 -17.43
CA THR A 46 -30.90 -7.29 -17.75
C THR A 46 -31.22 -7.48 -19.22
N ALA A 47 -30.26 -7.17 -20.11
CA ALA A 47 -30.43 -7.29 -21.56
C ALA A 47 -30.56 -8.74 -22.04
N ALA A 48 -29.99 -9.71 -21.30
CA ALA A 48 -30.05 -11.12 -21.67
C ALA A 48 -31.48 -11.68 -21.67
N CYS A 49 -32.38 -11.10 -20.90
CA CYS A 49 -33.79 -11.52 -20.80
C CYS A 49 -33.94 -13.03 -20.55
N SER A 50 -33.01 -13.59 -19.78
CA SER A 50 -32.97 -15.03 -19.45
C SER A 50 -32.60 -15.19 -17.99
N GLY A 51 -33.50 -15.77 -17.19
CA GLY A 51 -33.28 -15.99 -15.77
C GLY A 51 -31.99 -16.76 -15.46
N PRO A 52 -31.71 -17.88 -16.13
CA PRO A 52 -30.46 -18.62 -15.91
C PRO A 52 -29.21 -17.79 -16.25
N VAL A 53 -29.19 -17.06 -17.35
CA VAL A 53 -28.07 -16.23 -17.75
C VAL A 53 -27.88 -15.08 -16.77
N GLU A 54 -28.97 -14.44 -16.39
CA GLU A 54 -28.93 -13.35 -15.40
C GLU A 54 -28.38 -13.83 -14.07
N GLY A 55 -28.83 -14.98 -13.56
CA GLY A 55 -28.33 -15.59 -12.33
C GLY A 55 -26.84 -15.88 -12.37
N GLU A 56 -26.36 -16.44 -13.48
CA GLU A 56 -24.93 -16.74 -13.64
C GLU A 56 -24.08 -15.46 -13.73
N LEU A 57 -24.59 -14.43 -14.38
CA LEU A 57 -23.88 -13.15 -14.45
C LEU A 57 -23.79 -12.47 -13.07
N TYR A 58 -24.83 -12.57 -12.25
CA TYR A 58 -24.79 -12.07 -10.88
C TYR A 58 -23.82 -12.88 -10.02
N HIS A 59 -23.77 -14.20 -10.14
CA HIS A 59 -22.80 -15.04 -9.45
C HIS A 59 -21.38 -14.68 -9.85
N PHE A 60 -21.14 -14.47 -11.13
CA PHE A 60 -19.84 -14.04 -11.66
C PHE A 60 -19.43 -12.69 -11.08
N LEU A 61 -20.35 -11.71 -11.09
CA LEU A 61 -20.09 -10.38 -10.54
C LEU A 61 -19.78 -10.44 -9.04
N GLU A 62 -20.53 -11.23 -8.29
CA GLU A 62 -20.31 -11.41 -6.84
C GLU A 62 -18.92 -12.01 -6.58
N HIS A 63 -18.56 -13.04 -7.32
CA HIS A 63 -17.27 -13.72 -7.19
C HIS A 63 -16.10 -12.77 -7.54
N VAL A 64 -16.17 -12.10 -8.68
CA VAL A 64 -15.13 -11.17 -9.12
C VAL A 64 -15.07 -9.96 -8.20
N GLY A 65 -16.21 -9.46 -7.73
CA GLY A 65 -16.26 -8.36 -6.77
C GLY A 65 -15.54 -8.69 -5.48
N ALA A 66 -15.76 -9.88 -4.94
CA ALA A 66 -15.08 -10.34 -3.72
C ALA A 66 -13.56 -10.44 -3.93
N LEU A 67 -13.11 -10.98 -5.07
CA LEU A 67 -11.69 -11.05 -5.40
C LEU A 67 -11.07 -9.66 -5.55
N ALA A 68 -11.80 -8.72 -6.15
CA ALA A 68 -11.33 -7.36 -6.35
C ALA A 68 -11.20 -6.62 -5.00
N GLU A 69 -12.18 -6.78 -4.09
CA GLU A 69 -12.09 -6.22 -2.74
C GLU A 69 -10.88 -6.75 -1.99
N GLU A 70 -10.64 -8.05 -2.05
CA GLU A 70 -9.47 -8.66 -1.42
C GLU A 70 -8.16 -8.10 -2.00
N MET A 71 -8.11 -7.89 -3.30
CA MET A 71 -6.94 -7.32 -3.96
C MET A 71 -6.68 -5.89 -3.49
N VAL A 72 -7.72 -5.07 -3.38
CA VAL A 72 -7.62 -3.69 -2.89
C VAL A 72 -7.18 -3.67 -1.43
N GLU A 73 -7.73 -4.53 -0.58
CA GLU A 73 -7.32 -4.64 0.82
C GLU A 73 -5.86 -5.05 0.96
N ARG A 74 -5.40 -6.00 0.17
CA ARG A 74 -4.00 -6.44 0.18
C ARG A 74 -3.07 -5.32 -0.28
N ALA A 75 -3.44 -4.60 -1.32
CA ALA A 75 -2.67 -3.45 -1.79
C ALA A 75 -2.60 -2.36 -0.71
N GLY A 76 -3.72 -2.05 -0.06
CA GLY A 76 -3.77 -1.10 1.04
C GLY A 76 -2.89 -1.51 2.21
N SER A 77 -2.95 -2.77 2.62
CA SER A 77 -2.12 -3.31 3.69
C SER A 77 -0.63 -3.25 3.34
N ALA A 78 -0.28 -3.56 2.09
CA ALA A 78 1.10 -3.48 1.63
C ALA A 78 1.62 -2.04 1.64
N LEU A 79 0.80 -1.08 1.19
CA LEU A 79 1.15 0.33 1.20
C LEU A 79 1.36 0.84 2.63
N GLU A 80 0.43 0.52 3.53
CA GLU A 80 0.54 0.89 4.94
C GLU A 80 1.77 0.27 5.60
N GLY A 81 2.00 -1.02 5.38
CA GLY A 81 3.15 -1.73 5.91
C GLY A 81 4.47 -1.13 5.42
N CYS A 82 4.54 -0.76 4.14
CA CYS A 82 5.72 -0.12 3.58
C CYS A 82 5.95 1.26 4.19
N ALA A 83 4.90 2.07 4.34
CA ALA A 83 5.00 3.39 4.97
C ALA A 83 5.47 3.28 6.41
N LEU A 84 4.92 2.34 7.18
CA LEU A 84 5.34 2.10 8.57
C LEU A 84 6.78 1.61 8.64
N ALA A 85 7.21 0.77 7.71
CA ALA A 85 8.59 0.29 7.66
C ALA A 85 9.58 1.43 7.37
N VAL A 86 9.23 2.34 6.48
CA VAL A 86 10.04 3.53 6.18
C VAL A 86 10.12 4.45 7.39
N ASP A 87 8.99 4.68 8.06
CA ASP A 87 8.98 5.50 9.28
C ASP A 87 9.86 4.88 10.37
N ALA A 88 9.75 3.57 10.58
CA ALA A 88 10.59 2.87 11.55
C ALA A 88 12.07 2.94 11.18
N TYR A 89 12.40 2.84 9.91
CA TYR A 89 13.76 3.00 9.43
C TYR A 89 14.30 4.41 9.72
N LEU A 90 13.50 5.44 9.44
CA LEU A 90 13.90 6.83 9.68
C LEU A 90 14.11 7.11 11.18
N VAL A 91 13.22 6.60 12.03
CA VAL A 91 13.37 6.73 13.49
C VAL A 91 14.61 5.99 13.97
N GLY A 92 14.81 4.75 13.51
CA GLY A 92 15.98 3.94 13.87
C GLY A 92 17.29 4.55 13.40
N ASP A 93 17.30 5.13 12.20
CA ASP A 93 18.49 5.81 11.67
C ASP A 93 18.82 7.07 12.50
N LEU A 94 17.81 7.80 12.93
CA LEU A 94 17.98 8.96 13.83
C LEU A 94 18.53 8.52 15.19
N GLU A 95 17.97 7.49 15.78
CA GLU A 95 18.45 6.93 17.04
C GLU A 95 19.89 6.45 16.94
N MET A 96 20.25 5.78 15.84
CA MET A 96 21.60 5.35 15.57
C MET A 96 22.57 6.52 15.43
N ALA A 97 22.13 7.60 14.78
CA ALA A 97 22.94 8.82 14.65
C ALA A 97 23.17 9.48 16.01
N GLU A 98 22.15 9.55 16.84
CA GLU A 98 22.27 10.10 18.20
C GLU A 98 23.20 9.25 19.05
N GLU A 99 23.08 7.93 18.96
CA GLU A 99 23.96 7.01 19.68
C GLU A 99 25.41 7.15 19.20
N ALA A 100 25.65 7.23 17.91
CA ALA A 100 26.98 7.41 17.35
C ALA A 100 27.60 8.75 17.83
N GLN A 101 26.81 9.80 17.91
CA GLN A 101 27.27 11.09 18.40
C GLN A 101 27.62 11.02 19.89
N ALA A 102 26.80 10.35 20.69
CA ALA A 102 27.07 10.14 22.12
C ALA A 102 28.37 9.34 22.29
N ASN A 103 28.56 8.28 21.51
CA ASN A 103 29.78 7.48 21.52
C ASN A 103 31.01 8.30 21.13
N ALA A 104 30.89 9.19 20.15
CA ALA A 104 31.95 10.09 19.74
C ALA A 104 32.35 11.03 20.88
N THR A 105 31.41 11.43 21.70
CA THR A 105 31.66 12.26 22.88
C THR A 105 32.47 11.44 23.92
N TYR A 106 32.16 10.18 24.08
CA TYR A 106 32.87 9.28 24.99
C TYR A 106 34.29 8.91 24.53
N VAL A 107 34.56 8.96 23.24
CA VAL A 107 35.90 8.67 22.71
C VAL A 107 36.95 9.62 23.27
N GLY A 108 36.57 10.83 23.67
CA GLY A 108 37.48 11.73 24.38
C GLY A 108 37.83 11.29 25.79
N ASN A 109 37.13 10.30 26.35
CA ASN A 109 37.40 9.73 27.65
C ASN A 109 37.37 8.19 27.58
N PRO A 110 38.54 7.54 27.40
CA PRO A 110 38.60 6.08 27.21
C PRO A 110 38.01 5.26 28.35
N MET A 111 37.91 5.83 29.53
CA MET A 111 37.37 5.13 30.72
C MET A 111 35.85 4.91 30.60
N ASN A 112 35.16 5.73 29.79
CA ASN A 112 33.73 5.72 29.65
C ASN A 112 33.26 5.29 28.25
N ALA A 113 34.19 4.86 27.40
CA ALA A 113 33.86 4.43 26.05
C ALA A 113 32.92 3.20 26.09
N PRO A 114 31.77 3.21 25.42
CA PRO A 114 30.91 2.03 25.33
C PRO A 114 31.56 0.95 24.46
N HIS A 115 31.19 -0.28 24.69
CA HIS A 115 31.71 -1.45 23.97
C HIS A 115 30.83 -1.86 22.83
#